data_6ebcd1b2824f11c35d33293fed8ccb27
#
_entry.id   6ebcd1b2824f11c35d33293fed8ccb27
#
_cell.length_a   1.000
_cell.length_b   1.000
_cell.length_c   1.000
_cell.angle_alpha   90.00
_cell.angle_beta   90.00
_cell.angle_gamma   90.00
#
_symmetry.space_group_name_H-M   'P 1'
#
loop_
_entity.id
_entity.type
_entity.pdbx_description
1 polymer ?
#
loop_
_entity_poly.entity_id
_entity_poly.type
_entity_poly.pdbx_seq_one_letter_code
_entity_poly.pdbx_strand_id
1 'polypeptide(L)'
;MKKIRTSIVPPVPGKSPNYWCTWGRQNSVEQKYEAARFFGDQGAKLGRDNLNEECLFREGGWADYFPECRSDLFFVLDDGWDVPYDTHPDKHLSRFGSGIPDQARFPGFQGTAPQRLKQINRALQRRGWRGLGLWIAAQAQGESWQKTFTPEQQRA
;
A
#
# COMPACT_ATOMS: atom_id res chain seq x y z
N MET A 1 -10.78 -29.19 -25.22
CA MET A 1 -10.46 -28.49 -23.97
C MET A 1 -9.51 -27.34 -24.27
N LYS A 2 -9.91 -26.07 -24.03
CA LYS A 2 -9.00 -24.92 -24.16
C LYS A 2 -8.00 -24.98 -23.00
N LYS A 3 -6.69 -25.06 -23.31
CA LYS A 3 -5.63 -24.93 -22.30
C LYS A 3 -5.78 -23.56 -21.64
N ILE A 4 -6.12 -23.53 -20.36
CA ILE A 4 -6.09 -22.31 -19.55
C ILE A 4 -4.62 -21.90 -19.46
N ARG A 5 -4.29 -20.70 -19.93
CA ARG A 5 -2.95 -20.14 -19.78
C ARG A 5 -2.72 -19.89 -18.28
N THR A 6 -1.81 -20.61 -17.69
CA THR A 6 -1.45 -20.50 -16.27
C THR A 6 -0.35 -19.44 -16.02
N SER A 7 0.21 -18.84 -17.07
CA SER A 7 1.26 -17.82 -16.92
C SER A 7 0.63 -16.43 -16.76
N ILE A 8 0.92 -15.78 -15.64
CA ILE A 8 0.60 -14.37 -15.36
C ILE A 8 1.61 -13.41 -16.04
N VAL A 9 2.68 -13.94 -16.60
CA VAL A 9 3.67 -13.13 -17.31
C VAL A 9 3.09 -12.71 -18.66
N PRO A 10 3.07 -11.42 -18.99
CA PRO A 10 2.62 -10.94 -20.29
C PRO A 10 3.42 -11.59 -21.43
N PRO A 11 2.79 -11.92 -22.55
CA PRO A 11 3.47 -12.55 -23.70
C PRO A 11 4.48 -11.60 -24.38
N VAL A 12 4.36 -10.31 -24.14
CA VAL A 12 5.28 -9.28 -24.65
C VAL A 12 5.79 -8.47 -23.47
N PRO A 13 7.11 -8.30 -23.31
CA PRO A 13 7.67 -7.45 -22.29
C PRO A 13 7.20 -5.99 -22.48
N GLY A 14 6.52 -5.45 -21.49
CA GLY A 14 6.21 -4.03 -21.44
C GLY A 14 7.37 -3.24 -20.82
N LYS A 15 7.44 -1.93 -21.09
CA LYS A 15 8.31 -1.05 -20.31
C LYS A 15 7.82 -1.00 -18.88
N SER A 16 8.69 -1.26 -17.91
CA SER A 16 8.38 -1.03 -16.50
C SER A 16 8.15 0.46 -16.28
N PRO A 17 7.07 0.85 -15.59
CA PRO A 17 6.88 2.24 -15.23
C PRO A 17 7.94 2.66 -14.20
N ASN A 18 8.39 3.91 -14.29
CA ASN A 18 9.18 4.50 -13.24
C ASN A 18 8.29 4.76 -12.03
N TYR A 19 8.80 4.54 -10.83
CA TYR A 19 8.04 4.79 -9.60
C TYR A 19 8.94 5.19 -8.44
N TRP A 20 8.35 5.87 -7.48
CA TRP A 20 8.89 6.05 -6.14
C TRP A 20 8.00 5.31 -5.15
N CYS A 21 8.62 4.54 -4.27
CA CYS A 21 7.94 3.70 -3.28
C CYS A 21 8.12 4.27 -1.88
N THR A 22 7.05 4.29 -1.11
CA THR A 22 7.04 4.87 0.24
C THR A 22 7.84 4.08 1.28
N TRP A 23 8.18 2.79 1.02
CA TRP A 23 8.80 1.90 2.00
C TRP A 23 10.07 2.47 2.65
N GLY A 24 10.99 2.99 1.83
CA GLY A 24 12.22 3.59 2.36
C GLY A 24 11.92 4.76 3.31
N ARG A 25 10.91 5.58 2.98
CA ARG A 25 10.53 6.71 3.81
C ARG A 25 9.77 6.28 5.06
N GLN A 26 8.87 5.30 4.96
CA GLN A 26 8.15 4.73 6.09
C GLN A 26 9.10 4.26 7.19
N ASN A 27 10.24 3.69 6.79
CA ASN A 27 11.24 3.16 7.72
C ASN A 27 12.30 4.18 8.17
N SER A 28 12.37 5.34 7.50
CA SER A 28 13.35 6.39 7.83
C SER A 28 12.78 7.54 8.65
N VAL A 29 11.46 7.71 8.66
CA VAL A 29 10.81 8.82 9.38
C VAL A 29 10.87 8.57 10.87
N GLU A 30 11.59 9.44 11.56
CA GLU A 30 11.52 9.64 13.02
C GLU A 30 11.61 8.34 13.86
N GLN A 31 12.17 7.28 13.28
CA GLN A 31 12.60 6.18 14.09
C GLN A 31 13.73 6.71 14.96
N LYS A 32 13.37 7.18 16.15
CA LYS A 32 14.35 7.35 17.20
C LYS A 32 15.20 6.07 17.22
N TYR A 33 16.49 6.20 17.41
CA TYR A 33 17.47 5.10 17.40
C TYR A 33 17.02 3.85 18.18
N GLU A 34 16.11 4.02 19.12
CA GLU A 34 15.49 2.93 19.89
C GLU A 34 14.54 2.06 19.04
N ALA A 35 13.86 2.61 18.07
CA ALA A 35 12.97 1.84 17.19
C ALA A 35 13.75 0.95 16.20
N ALA A 36 14.98 1.33 15.85
CA ALA A 36 15.87 0.50 15.03
C ALA A 36 16.29 -0.81 15.74
N ARG A 37 16.02 -0.95 17.05
CA ARG A 37 16.22 -2.20 17.81
C ARG A 37 15.08 -3.20 17.64
N PHE A 38 13.95 -2.79 17.11
CA PHE A 38 12.81 -3.66 16.90
C PHE A 38 12.89 -4.26 15.49
N PHE A 39 13.59 -5.37 15.36
CA PHE A 39 13.53 -6.21 14.17
C PHE A 39 12.27 -7.08 14.22
N GLY A 40 11.68 -7.36 13.07
CA GLY A 40 10.50 -8.21 12.95
C GLY A 40 9.19 -7.45 13.01
N ASP A 41 8.14 -8.05 13.57
CA ASP A 41 6.76 -7.58 13.49
C ASP A 41 6.54 -6.16 14.02
N GLN A 42 7.28 -5.74 15.05
CA GLN A 42 7.16 -4.38 15.59
C GLN A 42 7.78 -3.32 14.67
N GLY A 43 8.92 -3.63 14.04
CA GLY A 43 9.52 -2.71 13.07
C GLY A 43 8.64 -2.52 11.85
N ALA A 44 8.06 -3.59 11.33
CA ALA A 44 7.08 -3.54 10.25
C ALA A 44 5.82 -2.77 10.67
N LYS A 45 5.39 -2.90 11.93
CA LYS A 45 4.26 -2.13 12.47
C LYS A 45 4.52 -0.63 12.42
N LEU A 46 5.66 -0.18 12.91
CA LEU A 46 6.03 1.25 12.91
C LEU A 46 6.12 1.81 11.48
N GLY A 47 6.72 1.05 10.56
CA GLY A 47 6.76 1.42 9.16
C GLY A 47 5.36 1.62 8.56
N ARG A 48 4.43 0.70 8.85
CA ARG A 48 3.04 0.82 8.41
C ARG A 48 2.32 2.00 9.03
N ASP A 49 2.56 2.30 10.32
CA ASP A 49 1.92 3.42 11.01
C ASP A 49 2.32 4.78 10.42
N ASN A 50 3.52 4.87 9.86
CA ASN A 50 3.99 6.06 9.16
C ASN A 50 3.29 6.28 7.80
N LEU A 51 2.67 5.24 7.23
CA LEU A 51 1.90 5.37 5.99
C LEU A 51 0.47 5.82 6.28
N ASN A 52 0.26 7.12 6.30
CA ASN A 52 -1.03 7.73 6.57
C ASN A 52 -1.23 9.02 5.78
N GLU A 53 -2.45 9.52 5.77
CA GLU A 53 -2.84 10.72 5.02
C GLU A 53 -2.04 11.95 5.42
N GLU A 54 -1.78 12.12 6.71
CA GLU A 54 -1.00 13.24 7.26
C GLU A 54 0.43 13.25 6.70
N CYS A 55 1.13 12.11 6.77
CA CYS A 55 2.49 11.98 6.24
C CYS A 55 2.54 12.21 4.72
N LEU A 56 1.49 11.80 4.00
CA LEU A 56 1.45 11.95 2.56
C LEU A 56 1.15 13.40 2.15
N PHE A 57 0.11 14.01 2.71
CA PHE A 57 -0.56 15.16 2.11
C PHE A 57 -0.47 16.46 2.91
N ARG A 58 0.15 16.48 4.10
CA ARG A 58 0.51 17.73 4.78
C ARG A 58 1.42 18.58 3.89
N GLU A 59 1.55 19.85 4.18
CA GLU A 59 2.54 20.72 3.55
C GLU A 59 3.96 20.16 3.75
N GLY A 60 4.74 20.04 2.68
CA GLY A 60 6.05 19.38 2.68
C GLY A 60 5.98 17.87 2.93
N GLY A 61 4.80 17.26 2.86
CA GLY A 61 4.61 15.82 2.97
C GLY A 61 5.22 15.04 1.79
N TRP A 62 5.09 13.73 1.84
CA TRP A 62 5.77 12.88 0.84
C TRP A 62 5.26 13.11 -0.58
N ALA A 63 4.00 13.52 -0.74
CA ALA A 63 3.45 13.84 -2.05
C ALA A 63 4.02 15.12 -2.67
N ASP A 64 4.78 15.91 -1.91
CA ASP A 64 5.46 17.11 -2.40
C ASP A 64 6.92 16.85 -2.83
N TYR A 65 7.41 15.60 -2.69
CA TYR A 65 8.76 15.21 -3.09
C TYR A 65 8.95 15.25 -4.61
N PHE A 66 10.18 15.44 -5.03
CA PHE A 66 10.65 15.34 -6.42
C PHE A 66 9.89 16.24 -7.42
N PRO A 67 9.74 17.56 -7.14
CA PRO A 67 8.95 18.45 -7.98
C PRO A 67 9.39 18.46 -9.45
N GLU A 68 10.69 18.21 -9.72
CA GLU A 68 11.27 18.25 -11.06
C GLU A 68 10.98 17.00 -11.90
N CYS A 69 10.72 15.84 -11.28
CA CYS A 69 10.59 14.58 -12.02
C CYS A 69 9.40 13.72 -11.64
N ARG A 70 8.61 14.11 -10.64
CA ARG A 70 7.45 13.29 -10.19
C ARG A 70 6.37 13.08 -11.25
N SER A 71 6.33 13.91 -12.29
CA SER A 71 5.44 13.71 -13.43
C SER A 71 5.72 12.42 -14.22
N ASP A 72 6.94 11.93 -14.13
CA ASP A 72 7.35 10.69 -14.77
C ASP A 72 7.22 9.47 -13.85
N LEU A 73 6.87 9.68 -12.58
CA LEU A 73 6.84 8.66 -11.55
C LEU A 73 5.43 8.31 -11.11
N PHE A 74 5.17 7.03 -10.92
CA PHE A 74 4.07 6.58 -10.08
C PHE A 74 4.46 6.69 -8.60
N PHE A 75 3.52 7.18 -7.77
CA PHE A 75 3.65 7.18 -6.33
C PHE A 75 3.13 5.85 -5.78
N VAL A 76 4.03 4.98 -5.34
CA VAL A 76 3.65 3.64 -4.85
C VAL A 76 3.49 3.67 -3.34
N LEU A 77 2.26 3.43 -2.87
CA LEU A 77 2.00 3.11 -1.47
C LEU A 77 2.48 1.69 -1.19
N ASP A 78 3.41 1.55 -0.25
CA ASP A 78 3.93 0.26 0.20
C ASP A 78 3.08 -0.32 1.34
N ASP A 79 3.60 -1.33 2.00
CA ASP A 79 2.96 -2.08 3.07
C ASP A 79 2.28 -1.15 4.10
N GLY A 80 1.03 -1.44 4.38
CA GLY A 80 0.24 -0.74 5.38
C GLY A 80 -0.91 0.11 4.85
N TRP A 81 -1.02 0.33 3.53
CA TRP A 81 -2.11 1.13 2.98
C TRP A 81 -3.48 0.45 3.11
N ASP A 82 -3.51 -0.90 3.10
CA ASP A 82 -4.72 -1.73 3.09
C ASP A 82 -4.83 -2.64 4.33
N VAL A 83 -4.04 -2.40 5.35
CA VAL A 83 -4.03 -3.21 6.57
C VAL A 83 -4.76 -2.47 7.69
N PRO A 84 -6.01 -2.82 7.97
CA PRO A 84 -6.72 -2.30 9.14
C PRO A 84 -6.07 -2.85 10.41
N TYR A 85 -5.63 -1.94 11.27
CA TYR A 85 -4.75 -2.23 12.39
C TYR A 85 -5.35 -3.11 13.49
N ASP A 86 -6.64 -3.03 13.76
CA ASP A 86 -7.23 -3.60 14.97
C ASP A 86 -8.38 -4.57 14.73
N THR A 87 -8.53 -5.06 13.51
CA THR A 87 -9.70 -5.87 13.18
C THR A 87 -9.47 -7.38 13.31
N HIS A 88 -8.25 -7.83 13.62
CA HIS A 88 -7.97 -9.25 13.82
C HIS A 88 -7.64 -9.53 15.28
N PRO A 89 -8.33 -10.50 15.94
CA PRO A 89 -8.02 -10.89 17.33
C PRO A 89 -6.60 -11.42 17.47
N ASP A 90 -6.01 -11.93 16.40
CA ASP A 90 -4.61 -12.31 16.34
C ASP A 90 -3.82 -11.19 15.67
N LYS A 91 -3.14 -10.38 16.48
CA LYS A 91 -2.35 -9.22 16.05
C LYS A 91 -1.18 -9.55 15.12
N HIS A 92 -0.86 -10.83 14.95
CA HIS A 92 0.21 -11.30 14.07
C HIS A 92 -0.27 -11.55 12.63
N LEU A 93 -1.57 -11.54 12.39
CA LEU A 93 -2.14 -11.78 11.06
C LEU A 93 -2.40 -10.46 10.36
N SER A 94 -1.49 -10.08 9.48
CA SER A 94 -1.70 -8.94 8.58
C SER A 94 -2.70 -9.32 7.48
N ARG A 95 -3.62 -8.41 7.18
CA ARG A 95 -4.57 -8.54 6.07
C ARG A 95 -3.97 -7.99 4.77
N PHE A 96 -2.79 -8.45 4.42
CA PHE A 96 -2.17 -8.06 3.17
C PHE A 96 -3.07 -8.42 1.97
N GLY A 97 -3.19 -7.49 1.04
CA GLY A 97 -3.92 -7.73 -0.18
C GLY A 97 -5.44 -7.61 -0.05
N SER A 98 -5.95 -6.96 1.00
CA SER A 98 -7.39 -6.68 1.13
C SER A 98 -7.92 -5.78 0.02
N GLY A 99 -7.06 -4.94 -0.56
CA GLY A 99 -7.46 -3.95 -1.56
C GLY A 99 -8.31 -2.81 -1.00
N ILE A 100 -8.48 -2.72 0.31
CA ILE A 100 -9.34 -1.74 0.99
C ILE A 100 -8.45 -0.74 1.73
N PRO A 101 -8.34 0.53 1.30
CA PRO A 101 -7.58 1.53 2.03
C PRO A 101 -8.04 1.65 3.48
N ASP A 102 -7.10 1.66 4.41
CA ASP A 102 -7.40 1.76 5.84
C ASP A 102 -8.05 3.13 6.15
N GLN A 103 -9.27 3.09 6.71
CA GLN A 103 -10.02 4.32 7.00
C GLN A 103 -9.38 5.14 8.12
N ALA A 104 -8.73 4.51 9.09
CA ALA A 104 -8.08 5.23 10.18
C ALA A 104 -6.84 5.99 9.69
N ARG A 105 -6.13 5.44 8.71
CA ARG A 105 -4.94 6.07 8.10
C ARG A 105 -5.28 7.09 7.04
N PHE A 106 -6.41 6.93 6.37
CA PHE A 106 -6.86 7.80 5.27
C PHE A 106 -8.26 8.35 5.54
N PRO A 107 -8.46 9.09 6.64
CA PRO A 107 -9.79 9.53 7.10
C PRO A 107 -10.47 10.54 6.17
N GLY A 108 -9.71 11.32 5.41
CA GLY A 108 -10.24 12.33 4.48
C GLY A 108 -10.82 11.74 3.19
N PHE A 109 -10.52 10.47 2.88
CA PHE A 109 -11.03 9.82 1.67
C PHE A 109 -12.21 8.91 2.01
N GLN A 110 -13.39 9.24 1.46
CA GLN A 110 -14.67 8.62 1.83
C GLN A 110 -15.28 7.78 0.71
N GLY A 111 -16.18 6.87 1.08
CA GLY A 111 -16.92 6.02 0.15
C GLY A 111 -16.38 4.59 0.07
N THR A 112 -16.73 3.89 -1.00
CA THR A 112 -16.26 2.51 -1.27
C THR A 112 -14.75 2.48 -1.51
N ALA A 113 -14.11 1.31 -1.36
CA ALA A 113 -12.68 1.16 -1.59
C ALA A 113 -12.23 1.70 -2.96
N PRO A 114 -12.89 1.37 -4.09
CA PRO A 114 -12.54 1.97 -5.38
C PRO A 114 -12.69 3.50 -5.43
N GLN A 115 -13.71 4.05 -4.76
CA GLN A 115 -13.89 5.51 -4.71
C GLN A 115 -12.77 6.18 -3.93
N ARG A 116 -12.36 5.61 -2.81
CA ARG A 116 -11.27 6.10 -1.96
C ARG A 116 -9.94 6.04 -2.70
N LEU A 117 -9.60 4.92 -3.33
CA LEU A 117 -8.41 4.79 -4.18
C LEU A 117 -8.38 5.82 -5.30
N LYS A 118 -9.52 6.05 -5.96
CA LYS A 118 -9.65 7.09 -6.98
C LYS A 118 -9.42 8.50 -6.44
N GLN A 119 -9.87 8.78 -5.22
CA GLN A 119 -9.64 10.07 -4.55
C GLN A 119 -8.15 10.26 -4.20
N ILE A 120 -7.49 9.24 -3.64
CA ILE A 120 -6.04 9.24 -3.36
C ILE A 120 -5.26 9.48 -4.66
N ASN A 121 -5.58 8.73 -5.72
CA ASN A 121 -4.95 8.90 -7.03
C ASN A 121 -5.08 10.34 -7.56
N ARG A 122 -6.28 10.91 -7.48
CA ARG A 122 -6.51 12.31 -7.90
C ARG A 122 -5.75 13.31 -7.05
N ALA A 123 -5.60 13.06 -5.73
CA ALA A 123 -4.85 13.92 -4.84
C ALA A 123 -3.35 13.93 -5.21
N LEU A 124 -2.79 12.79 -5.56
CA LEU A 124 -1.43 12.66 -6.06
C LEU A 124 -1.24 13.34 -7.42
N GLN A 125 -2.18 13.11 -8.35
CA GLN A 125 -2.13 13.75 -9.68
C GLN A 125 -2.21 15.28 -9.59
N ARG A 126 -3.01 15.83 -8.69
CA ARG A 126 -3.04 17.29 -8.46
C ARG A 126 -1.72 17.85 -7.96
N ARG A 127 -0.87 17.04 -7.33
CA ARG A 127 0.49 17.40 -6.93
C ARG A 127 1.53 17.12 -8.02
N GLY A 128 1.11 16.67 -9.19
CA GLY A 128 1.97 16.44 -10.34
C GLY A 128 2.51 15.03 -10.51
N TRP A 129 2.11 14.07 -9.68
CA TRP A 129 2.48 12.67 -9.88
C TRP A 129 1.74 12.06 -11.08
N ARG A 130 2.39 11.12 -11.75
CA ARG A 130 1.77 10.38 -12.85
C ARG A 130 0.52 9.61 -12.41
N GLY A 131 0.52 9.09 -11.21
CA GLY A 131 -0.60 8.39 -10.63
C GLY A 131 -0.22 7.57 -9.40
N LEU A 132 -1.21 6.87 -8.85
CA LEU A 132 -1.09 5.97 -7.72
C LEU A 132 -0.62 4.59 -8.19
N GLY A 133 0.38 4.03 -7.55
CA GLY A 133 0.74 2.63 -7.55
C GLY A 133 0.46 2.02 -6.17
N LEU A 134 0.24 0.72 -6.13
CA LEU A 134 -0.02 -0.01 -4.88
C LEU A 134 0.92 -1.21 -4.79
N TRP A 135 1.61 -1.34 -3.67
CA TRP A 135 2.24 -2.60 -3.33
C TRP A 135 1.18 -3.58 -2.82
N ILE A 136 1.18 -4.78 -3.35
CA ILE A 136 0.22 -5.81 -2.97
C ILE A 136 0.99 -7.10 -2.70
N ALA A 137 0.78 -7.71 -1.53
CA ALA A 137 1.25 -9.06 -1.27
C ALA A 137 0.38 -10.05 -2.06
N ALA A 138 0.92 -10.58 -3.15
CA ALA A 138 0.23 -11.56 -3.97
C ALA A 138 0.21 -12.97 -3.35
N GLN A 139 0.86 -13.17 -2.21
CA GLN A 139 0.93 -14.45 -1.53
C GLN A 139 -0.14 -14.54 -0.44
N ALA A 140 -1.03 -15.51 -0.59
CA ALA A 140 -1.88 -15.93 0.50
C ALA A 140 -1.00 -16.45 1.65
N GLN A 141 -1.17 -15.89 2.83
CA GLN A 141 -0.43 -16.31 4.01
C GLN A 141 -1.06 -17.59 4.60
N GLY A 142 -0.86 -18.74 3.91
CA GLY A 142 -1.16 -20.07 4.41
C GLY A 142 -2.58 -20.24 4.98
N GLU A 143 -2.71 -21.03 6.03
CA GLU A 143 -4.00 -21.30 6.67
C GLU A 143 -4.68 -20.07 7.29
N SER A 144 -3.90 -19.06 7.69
CA SER A 144 -4.44 -17.84 8.29
C SER A 144 -5.23 -17.01 7.28
N TRP A 145 -4.80 -16.98 6.02
CA TRP A 145 -5.52 -16.29 4.95
C TRP A 145 -6.88 -16.96 4.68
N GLN A 146 -6.90 -18.29 4.62
CA GLN A 146 -8.14 -19.04 4.43
C GLN A 146 -9.15 -18.85 5.55
N LYS A 147 -8.67 -18.64 6.78
CA LYS A 147 -9.54 -18.38 7.94
C LYS A 147 -10.05 -16.95 8.02
N THR A 148 -9.39 -16.02 7.36
CA THR A 148 -9.67 -14.58 7.48
C THR A 148 -10.62 -14.07 6.41
N PHE A 149 -10.63 -14.69 5.23
CA PHE A 149 -11.44 -14.25 4.10
C PHE A 149 -12.55 -15.25 3.78
N THR A 150 -13.74 -14.75 3.46
CA THR A 150 -14.82 -15.59 2.94
C THR A 150 -14.43 -16.17 1.58
N PRO A 151 -15.06 -17.29 1.14
CA PRO A 151 -14.82 -17.83 -0.19
C PRO A 151 -15.05 -16.86 -1.34
N GLU A 152 -15.95 -15.88 -1.17
CA GLU A 152 -16.16 -14.81 -2.15
C GLU A 152 -15.00 -13.82 -2.16
N GLN A 153 -14.50 -13.42 -0.99
CA GLN A 153 -13.34 -12.53 -0.86
C GLN A 153 -12.05 -13.16 -1.40
N GLN A 154 -11.94 -14.50 -1.33
CA GLN A 154 -10.81 -15.24 -1.87
C GLN A 154 -10.83 -15.36 -3.40
N ARG A 155 -11.99 -15.13 -4.04
CA ARG A 155 -12.19 -15.23 -5.48
C ARG A 155 -12.17 -13.90 -6.22
N ALA A 156 -12.22 -12.79 -5.49
CA ALA A 156 -12.15 -11.43 -6.03
C ALA A 156 -10.73 -11.00 -6.28
#